data_14f179bbdb64e40c0140dc7c93950976
#
_entry.id   14f179bbdb64e40c0140dc7c93950976
#
_cell.length_a   1.000
_cell.length_b   1.000
_cell.length_c   1.000
_cell.angle_alpha   90.00
_cell.angle_beta   90.00
_cell.angle_gamma   90.00
#
_symmetry.space_group_name_H-M   'P 1'
#
loop_
_entity.id
_entity.type
_entity.pdbx_description
1 polymer ?
#
loop_
_entity_poly.entity_id
_entity_poly.type
_entity_poly.pdbx_seq_one_letter_code
_entity_poly.pdbx_strand_id
1 'polypeptide(L)'
;MESPPPLEILARGPEGFSLWTGPPFSNGQPRIKLERVPCTSAKFSEDGSRIMVIKSDSSVGIYDSHSSAEIRSFEVPNILAATLSPRGTYLQTFQKSSTPQEKNLILWKTESGSAVYHLFQKNMSKATWPSIRFSSDESVACQLATNEIKFFDAGDFSKGIIYRLRLPGIAAFELSKMPGSHVAAFVPESKGIPASVQIFACGGESQAQPVARRSFFRCSTVQLSWNYGSTGLLVVSQSDVDKTNQSYYGESKLNYLTTDGTHEGLVPLRKEGPVHDVQWSASGSAFAVIYGFMPAKATVFNKKCNPILELGTGPYNTIRWNPKGKFLCVAGYGNLPGDMAFWDYEEKKLLGTTKAEWSVTSEWSPDGRYFMTATTAPRLQVDNGVKIFLHNGSLYFTKMFDKLYQADWKPEAPERFGDVTELVKSVDSLKIDGIKLEGAKSSQTSTKISNANPPAQKPAPYRPPHAKTAATAQAELFGGVAPTEEMSKNALRNKKRREKQREKKAAESSSASHGT
;
A
#
# COMPACT_ATOMS: atom_id res chain seq x y z
N MET A 1 -9.94 33.72 -10.41
CA MET A 1 -9.69 32.36 -9.91
C MET A 1 -9.40 31.50 -11.14
N GLU A 2 -8.29 30.80 -11.15
CA GLU A 2 -8.01 29.84 -12.22
C GLU A 2 -9.08 28.74 -12.18
N SER A 3 -9.49 28.26 -13.35
CA SER A 3 -10.39 27.11 -13.43
C SER A 3 -9.76 25.88 -12.80
N PRO A 4 -10.50 25.01 -12.09
CA PRO A 4 -9.93 23.81 -11.53
C PRO A 4 -9.31 22.94 -12.61
N PRO A 5 -8.17 22.27 -12.33
CA PRO A 5 -7.53 21.42 -13.32
C PRO A 5 -8.45 20.24 -13.68
N PRO A 6 -8.39 19.75 -14.92
CA PRO A 6 -9.11 18.54 -15.30
C PRO A 6 -8.53 17.33 -14.56
N LEU A 7 -9.39 16.37 -14.22
CA LEU A 7 -8.94 15.06 -13.77
C LEU A 7 -8.28 14.33 -14.94
N GLU A 8 -7.19 13.63 -14.67
CA GLU A 8 -6.49 12.84 -15.67
C GLU A 8 -6.19 11.44 -15.14
N ILE A 9 -6.22 10.44 -16.01
CA ILE A 9 -5.95 9.03 -15.72
C ILE A 9 -4.83 8.55 -16.65
N LEU A 10 -3.80 7.92 -16.06
CA LEU A 10 -2.80 7.16 -16.78
C LEU A 10 -3.27 5.72 -16.87
N ALA A 11 -3.43 5.20 -18.09
CA ALA A 11 -3.72 3.81 -18.34
C ALA A 11 -2.58 3.18 -19.16
N ARG A 12 -2.03 2.05 -18.70
CA ARG A 12 -0.92 1.37 -19.37
C ARG A 12 -1.30 -0.08 -19.70
N GLY A 13 -1.11 -0.40 -20.97
CA GLY A 13 -1.28 -1.74 -21.55
C GLY A 13 0.00 -2.26 -22.21
N PRO A 14 -0.09 -3.31 -23.05
CA PRO A 14 1.06 -3.90 -23.75
C PRO A 14 1.77 -2.93 -24.70
N GLU A 15 1.04 -2.01 -25.30
CA GLU A 15 1.56 -1.05 -26.29
C GLU A 15 2.17 0.21 -25.65
N GLY A 16 2.11 0.34 -24.32
CA GLY A 16 2.56 1.50 -23.60
C GLY A 16 1.48 2.15 -22.74
N PHE A 17 1.64 3.43 -22.41
CA PHE A 17 0.65 4.18 -21.63
C PHE A 17 -0.05 5.24 -22.46
N SER A 18 -1.26 5.57 -22.05
CA SER A 18 -2.06 6.69 -22.54
C SER A 18 -2.50 7.56 -21.37
N LEU A 19 -2.67 8.85 -21.61
CA LEU A 19 -3.30 9.78 -20.68
C LEU A 19 -4.71 10.10 -21.16
N TRP A 20 -5.67 9.97 -20.27
CA TRP A 20 -7.07 10.31 -20.50
C TRP A 20 -7.45 11.53 -19.67
N THR A 21 -8.28 12.40 -20.25
CA THR A 21 -8.95 13.47 -19.51
C THR A 21 -10.34 13.02 -19.09
N GLY A 22 -10.69 13.26 -17.87
CA GLY A 22 -12.03 12.98 -17.29
C GLY A 22 -11.94 12.41 -15.90
N PRO A 23 -13.01 12.00 -15.20
CA PRO A 23 -14.38 12.50 -15.40
C PRO A 23 -14.56 13.99 -14.99
N PRO A 24 -15.69 14.64 -15.35
CA PRO A 24 -16.81 14.11 -16.08
C PRO A 24 -16.45 13.88 -17.57
N PHE A 25 -16.98 12.78 -18.12
CA PHE A 25 -16.70 12.42 -19.50
C PHE A 25 -17.70 13.06 -20.47
N SER A 26 -17.22 13.85 -21.41
CA SER A 26 -18.04 14.34 -22.54
C SER A 26 -18.47 13.13 -23.40
N ASN A 27 -19.76 12.99 -23.64
CA ASN A 27 -20.32 11.87 -24.42
C ASN A 27 -20.05 10.46 -23.84
N GLY A 28 -19.86 10.36 -22.52
CA GLY A 28 -19.66 9.07 -21.83
C GLY A 28 -18.34 8.36 -22.13
N GLN A 29 -17.40 9.00 -22.80
CA GLN A 29 -16.09 8.45 -23.14
C GLN A 29 -14.95 9.37 -22.72
N PRO A 30 -13.81 8.81 -22.24
CA PRO A 30 -12.63 9.60 -21.93
C PRO A 30 -12.02 10.21 -23.20
N ARG A 31 -11.63 11.48 -23.12
CA ARG A 31 -10.83 12.12 -24.16
C ARG A 31 -9.37 11.72 -23.97
N ILE A 32 -8.74 11.23 -25.03
CA ILE A 32 -7.32 10.90 -25.01
C ILE A 32 -6.51 12.19 -25.16
N LYS A 33 -5.65 12.47 -24.17
CA LYS A 33 -4.72 13.62 -24.18
C LYS A 33 -3.38 13.24 -24.78
N LEU A 34 -2.87 12.05 -24.46
CA LEU A 34 -1.62 11.48 -24.97
C LEU A 34 -1.88 10.02 -25.32
N GLU A 35 -1.53 9.62 -26.53
CA GLU A 35 -1.80 8.29 -27.05
C GLU A 35 -0.52 7.45 -27.11
N ARG A 36 -0.59 6.24 -26.54
CA ARG A 36 0.32 5.10 -26.74
C ARG A 36 1.84 5.41 -26.74
N VAL A 37 2.35 5.94 -25.64
CA VAL A 37 3.80 6.05 -25.50
C VAL A 37 4.37 4.69 -25.09
N PRO A 38 5.20 4.04 -25.94
CA PRO A 38 5.74 2.71 -25.65
C PRO A 38 6.59 2.73 -24.38
N CYS A 39 6.31 1.81 -23.44
CA CYS A 39 7.05 1.74 -22.17
C CYS A 39 6.81 0.43 -21.44
N THR A 40 7.73 0.10 -20.54
CA THR A 40 7.59 -1.00 -19.58
C THR A 40 7.03 -0.53 -18.24
N SER A 41 7.22 0.76 -17.90
CA SER A 41 6.68 1.38 -16.68
C SER A 41 6.44 2.87 -16.91
N ALA A 42 5.37 3.40 -16.32
CA ALA A 42 5.10 4.83 -16.28
C ALA A 42 4.57 5.21 -14.89
N LYS A 43 5.07 6.31 -14.31
CA LYS A 43 4.64 6.79 -12.98
C LYS A 43 4.68 8.30 -12.90
N PHE A 44 3.68 8.88 -12.26
CA PHE A 44 3.71 10.28 -11.86
C PHE A 44 4.68 10.54 -10.70
N SER A 45 5.20 11.77 -10.60
CA SER A 45 5.72 12.32 -9.34
C SER A 45 4.59 12.45 -8.31
N GLU A 46 4.91 12.55 -7.00
CA GLU A 46 3.87 12.65 -5.96
C GLU A 46 3.00 13.93 -6.11
N ASP A 47 3.56 15.01 -6.64
CA ASP A 47 2.85 16.25 -6.95
C ASP A 47 2.13 16.26 -8.31
N GLY A 48 2.29 15.21 -9.11
CA GLY A 48 1.69 15.07 -10.42
C GLY A 48 2.30 15.93 -11.52
N SER A 49 3.39 16.68 -11.28
CA SER A 49 4.00 17.60 -12.26
C SER A 49 4.80 16.88 -13.34
N ARG A 50 5.33 15.69 -13.06
CA ARG A 50 6.19 14.91 -13.95
C ARG A 50 5.68 13.49 -14.14
N ILE A 51 6.02 12.90 -15.28
CA ILE A 51 5.82 11.48 -15.55
C ILE A 51 7.18 10.86 -15.86
N MET A 52 7.56 9.85 -15.12
CA MET A 52 8.71 9.01 -15.39
C MET A 52 8.28 7.82 -16.23
N VAL A 53 8.96 7.56 -17.32
CA VAL A 53 8.67 6.50 -18.27
C VAL A 53 9.91 5.64 -18.49
N ILE A 54 9.87 4.37 -18.14
CA ILE A 54 10.94 3.41 -18.47
C ILE A 54 10.60 2.79 -19.82
N LYS A 55 11.44 3.03 -20.82
CA LYS A 55 11.28 2.52 -22.19
C LYS A 55 11.87 1.11 -22.33
N SER A 56 11.57 0.42 -23.41
CA SER A 56 12.02 -0.94 -23.67
C SER A 56 13.54 -1.04 -23.90
N ASP A 57 14.16 0.03 -24.35
CA ASP A 57 15.61 0.15 -24.57
C ASP A 57 16.39 0.44 -23.27
N SER A 58 15.72 0.40 -22.12
CA SER A 58 16.26 0.75 -20.80
C SER A 58 16.56 2.24 -20.60
N SER A 59 16.16 3.12 -21.51
CA SER A 59 16.19 4.56 -21.26
C SER A 59 15.03 4.98 -20.34
N VAL A 60 15.22 6.08 -19.61
CA VAL A 60 14.22 6.67 -18.72
C VAL A 60 13.85 8.05 -19.23
N GLY A 61 12.66 8.21 -19.78
CA GLY A 61 12.11 9.49 -20.20
C GLY A 61 11.41 10.21 -19.05
N ILE A 62 11.62 11.51 -18.95
CA ILE A 62 10.88 12.40 -18.06
C ILE A 62 10.00 13.31 -18.90
N TYR A 63 8.70 13.27 -18.63
CA TYR A 63 7.69 14.06 -19.34
C TYR A 63 7.11 15.12 -18.40
N ASP A 64 6.83 16.28 -18.96
CA ASP A 64 5.96 17.26 -18.31
C ASP A 64 4.51 16.77 -18.37
N SER A 65 3.86 16.61 -17.24
CA SER A 65 2.52 16.04 -17.20
C SER A 65 1.43 16.97 -17.76
N HIS A 66 1.70 18.30 -17.77
CA HIS A 66 0.75 19.28 -18.29
C HIS A 66 0.76 19.34 -19.82
N SER A 67 1.95 19.54 -20.39
CA SER A 67 2.13 19.61 -21.86
C SER A 67 2.22 18.23 -22.53
N SER A 68 2.47 17.18 -21.76
CA SER A 68 2.77 15.82 -22.23
C SER A 68 4.06 15.73 -23.10
N ALA A 69 4.90 16.75 -23.07
CA ALA A 69 6.15 16.77 -23.79
C ALA A 69 7.27 16.05 -23.01
N GLU A 70 8.13 15.32 -23.72
CA GLU A 70 9.34 14.74 -23.13
C GLU A 70 10.35 15.86 -22.85
N ILE A 71 10.70 16.03 -21.57
CA ILE A 71 11.68 17.03 -21.12
C ILE A 71 13.09 16.52 -21.35
N ARG A 72 13.32 15.23 -21.01
CA ARG A 72 14.65 14.62 -21.05
C ARG A 72 14.57 13.10 -21.08
N SER A 73 15.56 12.50 -21.72
CA SER A 73 15.82 11.06 -21.67
C SER A 73 17.18 10.77 -21.02
N PHE A 74 17.24 9.73 -20.20
CA PHE A 74 18.43 9.24 -19.52
C PHE A 74 18.76 7.85 -20.02
N GLU A 75 19.97 7.67 -20.52
CA GLU A 75 20.49 6.34 -20.86
C GLU A 75 20.93 5.62 -19.58
N VAL A 76 20.21 4.57 -19.19
CA VAL A 76 20.47 3.80 -17.97
C VAL A 76 20.54 2.31 -18.32
N PRO A 77 21.68 1.83 -18.80
CA PRO A 77 21.82 0.44 -19.22
C PRO A 77 21.57 -0.52 -18.05
N ASN A 78 20.86 -1.63 -18.31
CA ASN A 78 20.53 -2.65 -17.32
C ASN A 78 19.78 -2.11 -16.09
N ILE A 79 18.87 -1.16 -16.29
CA ILE A 79 18.05 -0.59 -15.23
C ILE A 79 17.23 -1.67 -14.52
N LEU A 80 17.24 -1.65 -13.19
CA LEU A 80 16.45 -2.53 -12.34
C LEU A 80 15.31 -1.78 -11.64
N ALA A 81 15.53 -0.51 -11.30
CA ALA A 81 14.52 0.33 -10.69
C ALA A 81 14.78 1.81 -10.97
N ALA A 82 13.70 2.58 -11.08
CA ALA A 82 13.73 4.03 -11.13
C ALA A 82 12.57 4.62 -10.33
N THR A 83 12.77 5.82 -9.80
CA THR A 83 11.72 6.60 -9.13
C THR A 83 12.05 8.08 -9.17
N LEU A 84 11.02 8.93 -9.19
CA LEU A 84 11.17 10.37 -9.00
C LEU A 84 11.16 10.73 -7.51
N SER A 85 11.80 11.83 -7.18
CA SER A 85 11.53 12.56 -5.93
C SER A 85 10.11 13.14 -5.95
N PRO A 86 9.53 13.56 -4.81
CA PRO A 86 8.13 13.98 -4.73
C PRO A 86 7.68 15.04 -5.74
N ARG A 87 8.52 16.04 -6.02
CA ARG A 87 8.26 17.10 -7.00
C ARG A 87 8.88 16.82 -8.38
N GLY A 88 9.51 15.67 -8.55
CA GLY A 88 10.15 15.30 -9.81
C GLY A 88 11.44 16.07 -10.11
N THR A 89 12.04 16.76 -9.14
CA THR A 89 13.32 17.46 -9.29
C THR A 89 14.47 16.48 -9.52
N TYR A 90 14.38 15.28 -8.91
CA TYR A 90 15.39 14.25 -8.99
C TYR A 90 14.82 12.96 -9.53
N LEU A 91 15.61 12.28 -10.37
CA LEU A 91 15.42 10.90 -10.78
C LEU A 91 16.44 10.02 -10.05
N GLN A 92 15.99 9.03 -9.34
CA GLN A 92 16.84 8.01 -8.72
C GLN A 92 16.78 6.74 -9.56
N THR A 93 17.93 6.23 -9.99
CA THR A 93 18.06 5.00 -10.77
C THR A 93 18.92 3.98 -10.06
N PHE A 94 18.55 2.71 -10.16
CA PHE A 94 19.35 1.57 -9.74
C PHE A 94 19.53 0.61 -10.90
N GLN A 95 20.78 0.28 -11.22
CA GLN A 95 21.14 -0.56 -12.35
C GLN A 95 22.00 -1.76 -11.92
N LYS A 96 22.01 -2.81 -12.73
CA LYS A 96 22.89 -3.95 -12.50
C LYS A 96 24.32 -3.55 -12.81
N SER A 97 25.22 -3.69 -11.83
CA SER A 97 26.65 -3.43 -12.02
C SER A 97 27.26 -4.41 -13.01
N SER A 98 28.04 -3.93 -13.93
CA SER A 98 28.82 -4.74 -14.89
C SER A 98 30.18 -5.14 -14.31
N THR A 99 30.74 -4.30 -13.42
CA THR A 99 32.02 -4.52 -12.76
C THR A 99 31.88 -4.42 -11.24
N PRO A 100 32.74 -5.08 -10.46
CA PRO A 100 32.76 -4.93 -9.00
C PRO A 100 32.99 -3.46 -8.61
N GLN A 101 32.17 -2.94 -7.69
CA GLN A 101 32.24 -1.58 -7.16
C GLN A 101 31.82 -0.45 -8.13
N GLU A 102 31.35 -0.79 -9.34
CA GLU A 102 30.73 0.21 -10.21
C GLU A 102 29.56 0.90 -9.48
N LYS A 103 29.53 2.24 -9.56
CA LYS A 103 28.47 3.04 -8.96
C LYS A 103 27.17 2.80 -9.71
N ASN A 104 26.24 2.11 -9.06
CA ASN A 104 25.03 1.58 -9.66
C ASN A 104 23.73 2.19 -9.11
N LEU A 105 23.83 2.99 -8.05
CA LEU A 105 22.77 3.87 -7.57
C LEU A 105 23.17 5.30 -7.94
N ILE A 106 22.36 5.95 -8.77
CA ILE A 106 22.63 7.30 -9.27
C ILE A 106 21.41 8.17 -9.03
N LEU A 107 21.65 9.39 -8.56
CA LEU A 107 20.67 10.46 -8.43
C LEU A 107 20.96 11.51 -9.49
N TRP A 108 20.00 11.72 -10.37
CA TRP A 108 20.08 12.67 -11.46
C TRP A 108 19.21 13.88 -11.17
N LYS A 109 19.65 15.07 -11.52
CA LYS A 109 18.79 16.25 -11.59
C LYS A 109 18.00 16.21 -12.90
N THR A 110 16.67 16.17 -12.84
CA THR A 110 15.81 15.94 -14.02
C THR A 110 15.93 17.07 -15.04
N GLU A 111 16.10 18.30 -14.60
CA GLU A 111 16.18 19.48 -15.45
C GLU A 111 17.52 19.56 -16.22
N SER A 112 18.65 19.39 -15.53
CA SER A 112 19.99 19.49 -16.15
C SER A 112 20.48 18.18 -16.77
N GLY A 113 19.98 17.04 -16.31
CA GLY A 113 20.47 15.69 -16.68
C GLY A 113 21.79 15.32 -15.99
N SER A 114 22.29 16.15 -15.08
CA SER A 114 23.54 15.88 -14.38
C SER A 114 23.36 14.87 -13.24
N ALA A 115 24.32 13.96 -13.05
CA ALA A 115 24.40 13.11 -11.88
C ALA A 115 24.90 13.94 -10.69
N VAL A 116 24.06 14.12 -9.67
CA VAL A 116 24.37 14.93 -8.47
C VAL A 116 24.88 14.09 -7.31
N TYR A 117 24.55 12.81 -7.30
CA TYR A 117 25.03 11.85 -6.29
C TYR A 117 25.06 10.43 -6.85
N HIS A 118 26.07 9.65 -6.47
CA HIS A 118 26.19 8.28 -6.92
C HIS A 118 26.97 7.42 -5.91
N LEU A 119 26.60 6.16 -5.79
CA LEU A 119 27.29 5.20 -4.94
C LEU A 119 27.15 3.77 -5.46
N PHE A 120 27.98 2.88 -4.92
CA PHE A 120 27.79 1.44 -5.07
C PHE A 120 26.84 0.93 -3.97
N GLN A 121 25.77 0.26 -4.38
CA GLN A 121 24.84 -0.45 -3.49
C GLN A 121 24.76 -1.91 -3.90
N LYS A 122 25.18 -2.80 -2.99
CA LYS A 122 25.27 -4.24 -3.26
C LYS A 122 23.91 -4.87 -3.53
N ASN A 123 22.91 -4.57 -2.72
CA ASN A 123 21.58 -5.17 -2.78
C ASN A 123 20.50 -4.07 -2.76
N MET A 124 19.44 -4.29 -3.51
CA MET A 124 18.22 -3.51 -3.48
C MET A 124 17.04 -4.46 -3.22
N SER A 125 16.16 -4.10 -2.32
CA SER A 125 14.90 -4.80 -2.09
C SER A 125 13.73 -3.85 -2.23
N LYS A 126 12.54 -4.36 -2.47
CA LYS A 126 11.32 -3.54 -2.50
C LYS A 126 11.09 -2.80 -1.17
N ALA A 127 11.52 -3.36 -0.05
CA ALA A 127 11.37 -2.75 1.27
C ALA A 127 12.35 -1.58 1.51
N THR A 128 13.50 -1.59 0.84
CA THR A 128 14.55 -0.56 0.98
C THR A 128 14.58 0.43 -0.17
N TRP A 129 13.75 0.24 -1.18
CA TRP A 129 13.59 1.17 -2.31
C TRP A 129 12.45 2.16 -2.07
N PRO A 130 12.60 3.46 -2.35
CA PRO A 130 13.80 4.15 -2.84
C PRO A 130 14.91 4.24 -1.77
N SER A 131 16.17 4.20 -2.23
CA SER A 131 17.34 4.23 -1.35
C SER A 131 17.55 5.62 -0.72
N ILE A 132 17.27 6.67 -1.46
CA ILE A 132 17.25 8.05 -0.97
C ILE A 132 15.79 8.46 -0.85
N ARG A 133 15.37 8.87 0.34
CA ARG A 133 14.01 9.34 0.64
C ARG A 133 14.00 10.83 0.83
N PHE A 134 12.99 11.49 0.31
CA PHE A 134 12.80 12.93 0.36
C PHE A 134 11.57 13.30 1.18
N SER A 135 11.61 14.47 1.83
CA SER A 135 10.40 15.15 2.27
C SER A 135 9.57 15.62 1.06
N SER A 136 8.27 15.86 1.25
CA SER A 136 7.37 16.23 0.13
C SER A 136 7.74 17.58 -0.50
N ASP A 137 8.36 18.47 0.25
CA ASP A 137 8.89 19.75 -0.23
C ASP A 137 10.29 19.66 -0.81
N GLU A 138 10.90 18.46 -0.76
CA GLU A 138 12.29 18.21 -1.18
C GLU A 138 13.33 19.08 -0.45
N SER A 139 13.05 19.49 0.78
CA SER A 139 14.02 20.21 1.61
C SER A 139 15.02 19.28 2.30
N VAL A 140 14.59 18.07 2.63
CA VAL A 140 15.39 17.04 3.31
C VAL A 140 15.48 15.79 2.45
N ALA A 141 16.70 15.26 2.32
CA ALA A 141 16.95 13.94 1.76
C ALA A 141 17.72 13.08 2.75
N CYS A 142 17.38 11.81 2.84
CA CYS A 142 18.09 10.88 3.72
C CYS A 142 18.22 9.48 3.13
N GLN A 143 19.28 8.76 3.55
CA GLN A 143 19.64 7.45 3.07
C GLN A 143 20.04 6.54 4.22
N LEU A 144 19.52 5.31 4.23
CA LEU A 144 19.98 4.27 5.13
C LEU A 144 21.34 3.73 4.67
N ALA A 145 22.29 3.71 5.61
CA ALA A 145 23.56 3.03 5.47
C ALA A 145 23.78 2.07 6.66
N THR A 146 24.88 1.32 6.65
CA THR A 146 25.17 0.39 7.74
C THR A 146 25.33 1.17 9.06
N ASN A 147 24.44 0.87 10.04
CA ASN A 147 24.42 1.49 11.37
C ASN A 147 24.22 3.01 11.40
N GLU A 148 23.75 3.62 10.32
CA GLU A 148 23.49 5.07 10.29
C GLU A 148 22.44 5.47 9.26
N ILE A 149 21.80 6.63 9.48
CA ILE A 149 21.06 7.37 8.46
C ILE A 149 21.87 8.59 8.08
N LYS A 150 22.13 8.76 6.79
CA LYS A 150 22.81 9.93 6.21
C LYS A 150 21.77 10.95 5.77
N PHE A 151 22.01 12.21 6.11
CA PHE A 151 21.16 13.32 5.68
C PHE A 151 21.92 14.22 4.71
N PHE A 152 21.19 14.72 3.74
CA PHE A 152 21.69 15.60 2.67
C PHE A 152 20.83 16.86 2.62
N ASP A 153 21.44 17.96 2.21
CA ASP A 153 20.73 19.12 1.71
C ASP A 153 20.16 18.76 0.34
N ALA A 154 18.84 18.58 0.26
CA ALA A 154 18.23 18.17 -1.01
C ALA A 154 18.26 19.27 -2.08
N GLY A 155 18.49 20.54 -1.70
CA GLY A 155 18.74 21.64 -2.64
C GLY A 155 20.15 21.62 -3.25
N ASP A 156 21.12 21.03 -2.53
CA ASP A 156 22.52 21.06 -2.95
C ASP A 156 23.30 19.80 -2.48
N PHE A 157 23.27 18.76 -3.27
CA PHE A 157 24.01 17.52 -3.01
C PHE A 157 25.54 17.67 -3.08
N SER A 158 26.07 18.79 -3.61
CA SER A 158 27.50 19.04 -3.65
C SER A 158 28.12 19.23 -2.27
N LYS A 159 27.31 19.64 -1.27
CA LYS A 159 27.69 19.71 0.13
C LYS A 159 27.96 18.34 0.76
N GLY A 160 27.54 17.27 0.08
CA GLY A 160 27.67 15.91 0.58
C GLY A 160 26.78 15.64 1.79
N ILE A 161 27.27 14.80 2.72
CA ILE A 161 26.52 14.42 3.91
C ILE A 161 26.62 15.54 4.94
N ILE A 162 25.49 16.19 5.23
CA ILE A 162 25.42 17.30 6.20
C ILE A 162 25.32 16.79 7.63
N TYR A 163 24.69 15.60 7.83
CA TYR A 163 24.51 15.01 9.15
C TYR A 163 24.44 13.48 9.08
N ARG A 164 24.84 12.80 10.16
CA ARG A 164 24.77 11.34 10.33
C ARG A 164 24.11 10.99 11.64
N LEU A 165 22.95 10.36 11.58
CA LEU A 165 22.35 9.72 12.75
C LEU A 165 22.92 8.30 12.89
N ARG A 166 23.84 8.10 13.84
CA ARG A 166 24.43 6.79 14.11
C ARG A 166 23.51 5.99 15.02
N LEU A 167 23.06 4.83 14.54
CA LEU A 167 22.17 3.94 15.26
C LEU A 167 22.56 2.49 14.95
N PRO A 168 23.34 1.83 15.82
CA PRO A 168 23.77 0.46 15.61
C PRO A 168 22.60 -0.51 15.44
N GLY A 169 22.66 -1.35 14.40
CA GLY A 169 21.65 -2.35 14.11
C GLY A 169 20.39 -1.85 13.43
N ILE A 170 20.33 -0.58 13.02
CA ILE A 170 19.18 -0.06 12.27
C ILE A 170 18.92 -0.88 11.00
N ALA A 171 17.68 -1.32 10.79
CA ALA A 171 17.27 -2.12 9.65
C ALA A 171 16.29 -1.40 8.71
N ALA A 172 15.49 -0.47 9.23
CA ALA A 172 14.53 0.30 8.44
C ALA A 172 14.33 1.69 9.05
N PHE A 173 13.91 2.62 8.23
CA PHE A 173 13.53 3.97 8.67
C PHE A 173 12.40 4.53 7.80
N GLU A 174 11.72 5.54 8.30
CA GLU A 174 10.74 6.32 7.54
C GLU A 174 10.90 7.80 7.87
N LEU A 175 11.13 8.61 6.84
CA LEU A 175 11.16 10.07 6.95
C LEU A 175 9.74 10.61 6.99
N SER A 176 9.44 11.53 7.91
CA SER A 176 8.19 12.28 7.86
C SER A 176 8.17 13.17 6.61
N LYS A 177 7.02 13.28 5.96
CA LYS A 177 6.96 13.91 4.64
C LYS A 177 6.52 15.37 4.67
N MET A 178 5.58 15.69 5.53
CA MET A 178 4.97 17.02 5.61
C MET A 178 4.79 17.48 7.06
N PRO A 179 5.70 18.28 7.60
CA PRO A 179 7.05 18.60 7.10
C PRO A 179 8.03 17.43 7.25
N GLY A 180 9.20 17.51 6.62
CA GLY A 180 10.32 16.57 6.77
C GLY A 180 11.08 16.79 8.08
N SER A 181 10.39 16.88 9.20
CA SER A 181 10.94 17.31 10.49
C SER A 181 11.46 16.18 11.38
N HIS A 182 11.05 14.94 11.11
CA HIS A 182 11.39 13.77 11.95
C HIS A 182 11.70 12.54 11.11
N VAL A 183 12.47 11.65 11.69
CA VAL A 183 12.74 10.31 11.16
C VAL A 183 12.40 9.26 12.20
N ALA A 184 11.68 8.22 11.81
CA ALA A 184 11.44 7.03 12.62
C ALA A 184 12.43 5.95 12.19
N ALA A 185 13.12 5.35 13.13
CA ALA A 185 14.13 4.32 12.90
C ALA A 185 13.75 3.03 13.62
N PHE A 186 13.84 1.90 12.93
CA PHE A 186 13.59 0.58 13.46
C PHE A 186 14.89 -0.19 13.65
N VAL A 187 15.10 -0.67 14.88
CA VAL A 187 16.19 -1.59 15.24
C VAL A 187 15.54 -2.93 15.62
N PRO A 188 15.81 -4.02 14.90
CA PRO A 188 15.26 -5.34 15.20
C PRO A 188 15.85 -5.93 16.49
N GLU A 189 15.19 -6.94 17.02
CA GLU A 189 15.65 -7.70 18.19
C GLU A 189 17.01 -8.35 17.90
N SER A 190 17.95 -8.19 18.84
CA SER A 190 19.30 -8.77 18.72
C SER A 190 19.88 -9.08 20.09
N LYS A 191 20.44 -10.27 20.26
CA LYS A 191 21.18 -10.69 21.46
C LYS A 191 20.44 -10.42 22.79
N GLY A 192 19.13 -10.66 22.81
CA GLY A 192 18.28 -10.44 23.99
C GLY A 192 17.84 -8.98 24.22
N ILE A 193 18.28 -8.05 23.37
CA ILE A 193 17.79 -6.68 23.38
C ILE A 193 16.52 -6.62 22.53
N PRO A 194 15.37 -6.16 23.08
CA PRO A 194 14.12 -6.08 22.32
C PRO A 194 14.25 -5.17 21.10
N ALA A 195 13.47 -5.48 20.06
CA ALA A 195 13.30 -4.58 18.93
C ALA A 195 12.78 -3.21 19.38
N SER A 196 13.13 -2.14 18.69
CA SER A 196 12.64 -0.80 19.04
C SER A 196 12.40 0.06 17.82
N VAL A 197 11.37 0.92 17.91
CA VAL A 197 11.18 2.08 17.05
C VAL A 197 11.52 3.33 17.83
N GLN A 198 12.32 4.19 17.22
CA GLN A 198 12.82 5.42 17.84
C GLN A 198 12.56 6.58 16.87
N ILE A 199 12.08 7.71 17.39
CA ILE A 199 11.82 8.93 16.63
C ILE A 199 12.92 9.94 16.94
N PHE A 200 13.50 10.52 15.89
CA PHE A 200 14.51 11.57 15.99
C PHE A 200 14.07 12.80 15.20
N ALA A 201 14.38 13.99 15.71
CA ALA A 201 14.21 15.23 14.96
C ALA A 201 15.27 15.33 13.84
N CYS A 202 14.90 15.87 12.68
CA CYS A 202 15.82 16.18 11.59
C CYS A 202 16.38 17.59 11.78
N GLY A 203 17.70 17.73 11.85
CA GLY A 203 18.38 19.04 11.95
C GLY A 203 18.56 19.56 13.39
N GLY A 204 19.79 19.65 13.87
CA GLY A 204 20.17 20.21 15.16
C GLY A 204 21.29 19.42 15.87
N GLU A 205 22.08 20.10 16.69
CA GLU A 205 23.22 19.50 17.40
C GLU A 205 22.82 18.53 18.53
N SER A 206 21.57 18.56 19.00
CA SER A 206 21.06 17.71 20.09
C SER A 206 20.50 16.36 19.64
N GLN A 207 20.80 15.91 18.45
CA GLN A 207 20.15 14.80 17.76
C GLN A 207 20.52 13.38 18.20
N ALA A 208 21.39 13.25 19.18
CA ALA A 208 21.81 11.93 19.66
C ALA A 208 20.73 11.20 20.48
N GLN A 209 19.68 11.89 20.91
CA GLN A 209 18.63 11.31 21.75
C GLN A 209 17.29 11.23 21.00
N PRO A 210 16.59 10.08 21.05
CA PRO A 210 15.27 9.98 20.48
C PRO A 210 14.26 10.82 21.28
N VAL A 211 13.35 11.52 20.56
CA VAL A 211 12.24 12.26 21.16
C VAL A 211 11.13 11.33 21.67
N ALA A 212 11.03 10.14 21.08
CA ALA A 212 10.12 9.08 21.51
C ALA A 212 10.75 7.71 21.18
N ARG A 213 10.46 6.69 22.01
CA ARG A 213 10.98 5.34 21.83
C ARG A 213 9.97 4.30 22.32
N ARG A 214 9.72 3.25 21.53
CA ARG A 214 8.93 2.09 21.92
C ARG A 214 9.70 0.81 21.67
N SER A 215 9.73 -0.08 22.65
CA SER A 215 10.33 -1.41 22.54
C SER A 215 9.26 -2.49 22.29
N PHE A 216 9.64 -3.50 21.51
CA PHE A 216 8.78 -4.61 21.11
C PHE A 216 9.49 -5.92 21.34
N PHE A 217 8.79 -6.86 21.98
CA PHE A 217 9.27 -8.23 22.12
C PHE A 217 8.75 -9.08 20.96
N ARG A 218 9.64 -9.91 20.40
CA ARG A 218 9.35 -10.82 19.29
C ARG A 218 8.82 -10.09 18.04
N CYS A 219 9.38 -8.95 17.74
CA CYS A 219 9.04 -8.18 16.55
C CYS A 219 10.10 -8.38 15.47
N SER A 220 9.71 -8.99 14.36
CA SER A 220 10.58 -9.22 13.20
C SER A 220 10.59 -8.06 12.23
N THR A 221 9.42 -7.45 12.00
CA THR A 221 9.25 -6.34 11.06
C THR A 221 8.28 -5.29 11.59
N VAL A 222 8.39 -4.08 11.06
CA VAL A 222 7.46 -2.98 11.35
C VAL A 222 7.00 -2.29 10.07
N GLN A 223 5.77 -1.80 10.09
CA GLN A 223 5.28 -0.81 9.15
C GLN A 223 5.14 0.51 9.88
N LEU A 224 5.74 1.57 9.33
CA LEU A 224 5.78 2.91 9.89
C LEU A 224 4.93 3.84 9.03
N SER A 225 4.03 4.61 9.64
CA SER A 225 3.14 5.54 8.93
C SER A 225 3.02 6.86 9.68
N TRP A 226 3.58 7.92 9.11
CA TRP A 226 3.48 9.29 9.62
C TRP A 226 2.14 9.91 9.27
N ASN A 227 1.61 10.73 10.18
CA ASN A 227 0.47 11.58 9.87
C ASN A 227 0.89 12.84 9.09
N TYR A 228 -0.08 13.48 8.46
CA TYR A 228 0.09 14.86 8.00
C TYR A 228 0.39 15.78 9.19
N GLY A 229 1.37 16.66 9.04
CA GLY A 229 1.89 17.52 10.12
C GLY A 229 2.99 16.88 10.95
N SER A 230 3.38 15.61 10.69
CA SER A 230 4.53 14.91 11.32
C SER A 230 4.52 14.93 12.85
N THR A 231 3.32 14.96 13.47
CA THR A 231 3.14 15.00 14.92
C THR A 231 2.92 13.63 15.55
N GLY A 232 2.66 12.60 14.71
CA GLY A 232 2.37 11.26 15.20
C GLY A 232 2.75 10.18 14.21
N LEU A 233 3.16 9.05 14.75
CA LEU A 233 3.59 7.86 14.02
C LEU A 233 2.75 6.66 14.43
N LEU A 234 2.13 5.98 13.47
CA LEU A 234 1.57 4.65 13.65
C LEU A 234 2.62 3.59 13.35
N VAL A 235 2.71 2.60 14.21
CA VAL A 235 3.64 1.48 14.11
C VAL A 235 2.85 0.18 14.17
N VAL A 236 2.77 -0.54 13.06
CA VAL A 236 2.30 -1.93 13.05
C VAL A 236 3.53 -2.81 13.26
N SER A 237 3.64 -3.40 14.43
CA SER A 237 4.68 -4.39 14.73
C SER A 237 4.19 -5.78 14.40
N GLN A 238 5.00 -6.58 13.73
CA GLN A 238 4.68 -7.94 13.31
C GLN A 238 5.66 -8.95 13.87
N SER A 239 5.13 -10.06 14.39
CA SER A 239 5.86 -11.23 14.84
C SER A 239 5.60 -12.39 13.89
N ASP A 240 6.64 -13.12 13.51
CA ASP A 240 6.52 -14.31 12.65
C ASP A 240 5.89 -15.50 13.40
N VAL A 241 5.79 -15.42 14.72
CA VAL A 241 5.26 -16.48 15.58
C VAL A 241 3.98 -16.01 16.26
N ASP A 242 2.87 -16.67 15.94
CA ASP A 242 1.63 -16.56 16.70
C ASP A 242 1.63 -17.57 17.86
N LYS A 243 1.53 -17.08 19.10
CA LYS A 243 1.47 -17.93 20.30
C LYS A 243 0.23 -18.83 20.34
N THR A 244 -0.85 -18.41 19.69
CA THR A 244 -2.12 -19.13 19.67
C THR A 244 -2.20 -20.18 18.58
N ASN A 245 -1.23 -20.21 17.64
CA ASN A 245 -1.25 -21.02 16.41
C ASN A 245 -2.53 -20.86 15.55
N GLN A 246 -3.26 -19.76 15.73
CA GLN A 246 -4.50 -19.47 14.98
C GLN A 246 -4.23 -18.68 13.70
N SER A 247 -3.09 -17.99 13.62
CA SER A 247 -2.70 -17.19 12.46
C SER A 247 -1.44 -17.73 11.78
N TYR A 248 -1.59 -18.12 10.52
CA TYR A 248 -0.44 -18.44 9.66
C TYR A 248 0.49 -17.23 9.45
N TYR A 249 -0.04 -16.01 9.59
CA TYR A 249 0.68 -14.75 9.34
C TYR A 249 1.34 -14.16 10.59
N GLY A 250 1.36 -14.88 11.72
CA GLY A 250 1.88 -14.39 12.99
C GLY A 250 0.94 -13.42 13.71
N GLU A 251 1.49 -12.68 14.67
CA GLU A 251 0.78 -11.69 15.49
C GLU A 251 1.18 -10.28 15.07
N SER A 252 0.21 -9.39 14.89
CA SER A 252 0.47 -7.98 14.65
C SER A 252 -0.19 -7.08 15.71
N LYS A 253 0.48 -5.99 16.08
CA LYS A 253 -0.01 -5.00 17.05
C LYS A 253 0.17 -3.60 16.50
N LEU A 254 -0.82 -2.75 16.75
CA LEU A 254 -0.78 -1.35 16.39
C LEU A 254 -0.40 -0.48 17.58
N ASN A 255 0.64 0.33 17.43
CA ASN A 255 1.09 1.31 18.42
C ASN A 255 1.04 2.71 17.82
N TYR A 256 0.85 3.69 18.68
CA TYR A 256 0.87 5.10 18.34
C TYR A 256 1.91 5.82 19.20
N LEU A 257 2.75 6.62 18.56
CA LEU A 257 3.80 7.43 19.19
C LEU A 257 3.65 8.88 18.72
N THR A 258 3.82 9.82 19.63
CA THR A 258 3.84 11.26 19.31
C THR A 258 5.26 11.82 19.30
N THR A 259 5.50 12.85 18.48
CA THR A 259 6.81 13.48 18.37
C THR A 259 7.14 14.41 19.54
N ASP A 260 6.18 14.75 20.38
CA ASP A 260 6.36 15.47 21.64
C ASP A 260 6.57 14.54 22.84
N GLY A 261 6.57 13.21 22.62
CA GLY A 261 6.75 12.22 23.67
C GLY A 261 5.58 12.09 24.66
N THR A 262 4.45 12.76 24.40
CA THR A 262 3.29 12.75 25.33
C THR A 262 2.50 11.45 25.26
N HIS A 263 2.61 10.68 24.17
CA HIS A 263 1.94 9.39 24.01
C HIS A 263 2.85 8.36 23.38
N GLU A 264 2.98 7.23 24.07
CA GLU A 264 3.65 6.02 23.59
C GLU A 264 2.83 4.81 24.03
N GLY A 265 2.00 4.26 23.13
CA GLY A 265 1.12 3.20 23.57
C GLY A 265 0.53 2.31 22.49
N LEU A 266 -0.02 1.20 22.98
CA LEU A 266 -0.81 0.27 22.17
C LEU A 266 -2.17 0.90 21.87
N VAL A 267 -2.61 0.83 20.61
CA VAL A 267 -3.99 1.18 20.23
C VAL A 267 -4.93 0.05 20.70
N PRO A 268 -5.98 0.34 21.48
CA PRO A 268 -6.85 -0.69 22.05
C PRO A 268 -7.81 -1.27 21.01
N LEU A 269 -7.35 -2.27 20.26
CA LEU A 269 -8.15 -3.01 19.30
C LEU A 269 -9.05 -4.02 20.04
N ARG A 270 -10.37 -3.98 19.78
CA ARG A 270 -11.37 -4.75 20.53
C ARG A 270 -11.65 -6.13 19.93
N LYS A 271 -10.93 -6.54 18.90
CA LYS A 271 -11.07 -7.84 18.25
C LYS A 271 -9.70 -8.46 18.06
N GLU A 272 -9.58 -9.74 18.42
CA GLU A 272 -8.35 -10.51 18.21
C GLU A 272 -8.12 -10.79 16.72
N GLY A 273 -6.83 -10.87 16.35
CA GLY A 273 -6.40 -11.17 15.00
C GLY A 273 -5.48 -10.09 14.42
N PRO A 274 -5.05 -10.25 13.17
CA PRO A 274 -4.08 -9.36 12.55
C PRO A 274 -4.65 -7.98 12.24
N VAL A 275 -3.75 -6.99 12.16
CA VAL A 275 -4.01 -5.68 11.55
C VAL A 275 -3.87 -5.86 10.03
N HIS A 276 -4.95 -5.64 9.30
CA HIS A 276 -4.97 -5.81 7.83
C HIS A 276 -4.57 -4.55 7.09
N ASP A 277 -5.04 -3.39 7.57
CA ASP A 277 -4.67 -2.08 7.03
C ASP A 277 -4.84 -1.00 8.09
N VAL A 278 -4.00 0.04 8.00
CA VAL A 278 -4.11 1.24 8.82
C VAL A 278 -3.74 2.47 7.98
N GLN A 279 -4.62 3.47 7.97
CA GLN A 279 -4.45 4.67 7.18
C GLN A 279 -4.83 5.92 7.97
N TRP A 280 -3.99 6.95 7.90
CA TRP A 280 -4.31 8.28 8.40
C TRP A 280 -5.39 8.96 7.56
N SER A 281 -6.23 9.75 8.20
CA SER A 281 -7.08 10.70 7.49
C SER A 281 -6.23 11.76 6.77
N ALA A 282 -6.76 12.39 5.74
CA ALA A 282 -6.06 13.40 4.96
C ALA A 282 -5.52 14.55 5.84
N SER A 283 -6.26 14.97 6.88
CA SER A 283 -5.84 15.98 7.84
C SER A 283 -4.82 15.48 8.87
N GLY A 284 -4.59 14.17 8.97
CA GLY A 284 -3.74 13.56 10.00
C GLY A 284 -4.31 13.65 11.42
N SER A 285 -5.59 14.00 11.59
CA SER A 285 -6.25 14.15 12.90
C SER A 285 -6.88 12.87 13.44
N ALA A 286 -7.12 11.89 12.57
CA ALA A 286 -7.68 10.58 12.87
C ALA A 286 -7.02 9.49 12.01
N PHE A 287 -7.22 8.25 12.38
CA PHE A 287 -6.77 7.10 11.57
C PHE A 287 -7.81 5.98 11.59
N ALA A 288 -7.96 5.30 10.46
CA ALA A 288 -8.83 4.14 10.33
C ALA A 288 -7.99 2.85 10.39
N VAL A 289 -8.54 1.81 11.00
CA VAL A 289 -7.89 0.50 11.16
C VAL A 289 -8.86 -0.60 10.77
N ILE A 290 -8.39 -1.55 9.97
CA ILE A 290 -9.06 -2.84 9.71
C ILE A 290 -8.27 -3.92 10.44
N TYR A 291 -8.94 -4.64 11.34
CA TYR A 291 -8.29 -5.59 12.24
C TYR A 291 -9.18 -6.76 12.64
N GLY A 292 -8.53 -7.79 13.14
CA GLY A 292 -9.18 -8.99 13.67
C GLY A 292 -9.38 -10.09 12.62
N PHE A 293 -9.65 -11.30 13.08
CA PHE A 293 -9.95 -12.42 12.20
C PHE A 293 -11.19 -12.14 11.34
N MET A 294 -11.19 -12.65 10.10
CA MET A 294 -12.32 -12.46 9.18
C MET A 294 -13.63 -13.05 9.72
N PRO A 295 -14.73 -12.32 9.54
CA PRO A 295 -14.89 -11.00 8.95
C PRO A 295 -14.24 -9.90 9.80
N ALA A 296 -13.33 -9.10 9.22
CA ALA A 296 -12.54 -8.09 9.94
C ALA A 296 -13.40 -6.91 10.41
N LYS A 297 -13.00 -6.31 11.53
CA LYS A 297 -13.63 -5.09 12.06
C LYS A 297 -12.90 -3.86 11.53
N ALA A 298 -13.66 -2.83 11.14
CA ALA A 298 -13.15 -1.54 10.72
C ALA A 298 -13.60 -0.44 11.68
N THR A 299 -12.65 0.37 12.20
CA THR A 299 -12.90 1.41 13.19
C THR A 299 -12.00 2.61 12.93
N VAL A 300 -12.55 3.82 13.11
CA VAL A 300 -11.78 5.06 13.09
C VAL A 300 -11.46 5.51 14.52
N PHE A 301 -10.21 5.87 14.75
CA PHE A 301 -9.68 6.35 16.03
C PHE A 301 -9.21 7.80 15.91
N ASN A 302 -9.33 8.55 17.01
CA ASN A 302 -8.68 9.85 17.14
C ASN A 302 -7.22 9.73 17.62
N LYS A 303 -6.49 10.84 17.68
CA LYS A 303 -5.09 10.88 18.19
C LYS A 303 -4.91 10.44 19.66
N LYS A 304 -6.01 10.34 20.44
CA LYS A 304 -5.99 9.79 21.80
C LYS A 304 -6.24 8.28 21.81
N CYS A 305 -6.26 7.64 20.64
CA CYS A 305 -6.57 6.22 20.44
C CYS A 305 -7.98 5.82 20.91
N ASN A 306 -8.90 6.77 21.02
CA ASN A 306 -10.30 6.49 21.29
C ASN A 306 -11.05 6.22 19.98
N PRO A 307 -11.90 5.16 19.93
CA PRO A 307 -12.75 4.91 18.76
C PRO A 307 -13.80 6.02 18.64
N ILE A 308 -13.92 6.60 17.44
CA ILE A 308 -14.86 7.71 17.16
C ILE A 308 -15.89 7.35 16.10
N LEU A 309 -15.65 6.30 15.29
CA LEU A 309 -16.59 5.81 14.31
C LEU A 309 -16.35 4.31 14.06
N GLU A 310 -17.41 3.51 14.24
CA GLU A 310 -17.41 2.09 13.90
C GLU A 310 -17.93 1.91 12.47
N LEU A 311 -17.10 1.40 11.58
CA LEU A 311 -17.42 1.20 10.16
C LEU A 311 -18.02 -0.20 9.88
N GLY A 312 -18.23 -0.98 10.96
CA GLY A 312 -18.82 -2.30 10.86
C GLY A 312 -17.80 -3.43 10.74
N THR A 313 -18.32 -4.59 10.37
CA THR A 313 -17.55 -5.85 10.23
C THR A 313 -17.87 -6.48 8.88
N GLY A 314 -16.83 -6.89 8.17
CA GLY A 314 -17.00 -7.45 6.83
C GLY A 314 -15.71 -8.08 6.29
N PRO A 315 -15.73 -8.55 5.03
CA PRO A 315 -14.56 -9.06 4.35
C PRO A 315 -13.68 -7.87 3.88
N TYR A 316 -13.12 -7.13 4.81
CA TYR A 316 -12.35 -5.92 4.54
C TYR A 316 -10.86 -6.12 4.80
N ASN A 317 -10.01 -5.54 3.94
CA ASN A 317 -8.54 -5.51 4.08
C ASN A 317 -7.90 -4.24 3.54
N THR A 318 -8.70 -3.24 3.14
CA THR A 318 -8.20 -2.04 2.46
C THR A 318 -9.00 -0.82 2.92
N ILE A 319 -8.29 0.25 3.25
CA ILE A 319 -8.84 1.57 3.60
C ILE A 319 -8.42 2.56 2.54
N ARG A 320 -9.35 3.42 2.09
CA ARG A 320 -9.05 4.53 1.21
C ARG A 320 -9.74 5.80 1.70
N TRP A 321 -8.95 6.71 2.24
CA TRP A 321 -9.42 8.04 2.61
C TRP A 321 -9.57 8.92 1.38
N ASN A 322 -10.65 9.66 1.34
CA ASN A 322 -10.86 10.74 0.39
C ASN A 322 -9.82 11.84 0.62
N PRO A 323 -9.14 12.37 -0.42
CA PRO A 323 -8.11 13.39 -0.25
C PRO A 323 -8.63 14.69 0.35
N LYS A 324 -9.93 14.98 0.21
CA LYS A 324 -10.61 16.12 0.89
C LYS A 324 -10.98 15.81 2.35
N GLY A 325 -10.81 14.56 2.82
CA GLY A 325 -11.08 14.15 4.18
C GLY A 325 -12.54 13.84 4.51
N LYS A 326 -13.49 14.17 3.62
CA LYS A 326 -14.94 14.00 3.87
C LYS A 326 -15.40 12.55 3.78
N PHE A 327 -14.91 11.80 2.80
CA PHE A 327 -15.34 10.43 2.54
C PHE A 327 -14.28 9.40 2.89
N LEU A 328 -14.74 8.17 3.13
CA LEU A 328 -13.90 7.02 3.43
C LEU A 328 -14.50 5.78 2.76
N CYS A 329 -13.66 5.00 2.08
CA CYS A 329 -14.02 3.69 1.58
C CYS A 329 -13.27 2.60 2.36
N VAL A 330 -13.99 1.58 2.85
CA VAL A 330 -13.42 0.32 3.30
C VAL A 330 -13.79 -0.78 2.33
N ALA A 331 -12.82 -1.61 1.97
CA ALA A 331 -12.97 -2.58 0.91
C ALA A 331 -12.23 -3.90 1.18
N GLY A 332 -12.59 -4.94 0.45
CA GLY A 332 -11.95 -6.24 0.51
C GLY A 332 -11.50 -6.72 -0.85
N TYR A 333 -10.21 -6.59 -1.15
CA TYR A 333 -9.62 -6.97 -2.45
C TYR A 333 -8.71 -8.19 -2.36
N GLY A 334 -8.25 -8.62 -3.51
CA GLY A 334 -7.33 -9.74 -3.64
C GLY A 334 -8.02 -11.09 -3.54
N ASN A 335 -7.91 -11.76 -2.41
CA ASN A 335 -8.59 -13.04 -2.14
C ASN A 335 -9.99 -12.86 -1.53
N LEU A 336 -10.41 -11.60 -1.34
CA LEU A 336 -11.72 -11.23 -0.82
C LEU A 336 -12.68 -10.87 -1.98
N PRO A 337 -14.01 -10.91 -1.74
CA PRO A 337 -15.01 -10.84 -2.82
C PRO A 337 -15.17 -9.47 -3.49
N GLY A 338 -14.43 -8.44 -3.08
CA GLY A 338 -14.50 -7.10 -3.67
C GLY A 338 -15.57 -6.20 -3.05
N ASP A 339 -16.10 -6.55 -1.87
CA ASP A 339 -17.07 -5.71 -1.18
C ASP A 339 -16.45 -4.35 -0.83
N MET A 340 -17.22 -3.29 -1.05
CA MET A 340 -16.86 -1.91 -0.74
C MET A 340 -17.98 -1.23 0.03
N ALA A 341 -17.63 -0.45 1.06
CA ALA A 341 -18.57 0.37 1.81
C ALA A 341 -18.06 1.82 1.86
N PHE A 342 -18.89 2.75 1.42
CA PHE A 342 -18.59 4.17 1.31
C PHE A 342 -19.27 4.93 2.45
N TRP A 343 -18.49 5.74 3.16
CA TRP A 343 -18.91 6.46 4.35
C TRP A 343 -18.70 7.95 4.19
N ASP A 344 -19.66 8.75 4.64
CA ASP A 344 -19.43 10.14 4.99
C ASP A 344 -18.83 10.18 6.40
N TYR A 345 -17.58 10.59 6.50
CA TYR A 345 -16.86 10.62 7.76
C TYR A 345 -17.35 11.76 8.68
N GLU A 346 -17.72 12.90 8.11
CA GLU A 346 -18.21 14.05 8.86
C GLU A 346 -19.61 13.77 9.44
N GLU A 347 -20.52 13.28 8.60
CA GLU A 347 -21.88 12.89 9.00
C GLU A 347 -21.94 11.54 9.73
N LYS A 348 -20.84 10.79 9.77
CA LYS A 348 -20.73 9.42 10.35
C LYS A 348 -21.76 8.46 9.78
N LYS A 349 -22.06 8.58 8.51
CA LYS A 349 -23.13 7.87 7.81
C LYS A 349 -22.61 6.97 6.72
N LEU A 350 -23.15 5.75 6.64
CA LEU A 350 -22.95 4.87 5.47
C LEU A 350 -23.74 5.46 4.29
N LEU A 351 -23.04 5.75 3.18
CA LEU A 351 -23.62 6.30 1.95
C LEU A 351 -24.12 5.19 1.04
N GLY A 352 -23.38 4.09 0.93
CA GLY A 352 -23.76 2.96 0.11
C GLY A 352 -22.72 1.84 0.14
N THR A 353 -23.14 0.69 -0.39
CA THR A 353 -22.29 -0.49 -0.54
C THR A 353 -22.36 -1.00 -1.98
N THR A 354 -21.25 -1.50 -2.50
CA THR A 354 -21.17 -2.07 -3.84
C THR A 354 -20.05 -3.10 -3.90
N LYS A 355 -19.84 -3.69 -5.07
CA LYS A 355 -18.75 -4.64 -5.30
C LYS A 355 -17.91 -4.25 -6.51
N ALA A 356 -16.61 -4.43 -6.36
CA ALA A 356 -15.66 -4.39 -7.45
C ALA A 356 -14.82 -5.67 -7.41
N GLU A 357 -15.42 -6.75 -7.92
CA GLU A 357 -14.79 -8.06 -7.98
C GLU A 357 -13.45 -7.99 -8.74
N TRP A 358 -12.49 -8.80 -8.30
CA TRP A 358 -11.17 -8.93 -8.94
C TRP A 358 -10.32 -7.66 -8.97
N SER A 359 -10.70 -6.60 -8.25
CA SER A 359 -9.92 -5.36 -8.21
C SER A 359 -8.55 -5.60 -7.56
N VAL A 360 -7.52 -5.01 -8.17
CA VAL A 360 -6.12 -5.06 -7.72
C VAL A 360 -5.72 -3.73 -7.09
N THR A 361 -6.18 -2.63 -7.69
CA THR A 361 -5.92 -1.26 -7.23
C THR A 361 -7.21 -0.50 -7.01
N SER A 362 -7.15 0.47 -6.10
CA SER A 362 -8.27 1.37 -5.82
C SER A 362 -7.76 2.70 -5.30
N GLU A 363 -8.37 3.81 -5.73
CA GLU A 363 -7.95 5.14 -5.37
C GLU A 363 -9.07 6.17 -5.58
N TRP A 364 -9.11 7.20 -4.72
CA TRP A 364 -9.96 8.38 -4.92
C TRP A 364 -9.36 9.31 -5.96
N SER A 365 -10.22 9.97 -6.75
CA SER A 365 -9.78 11.10 -7.57
C SER A 365 -9.28 12.26 -6.69
N PRO A 366 -8.32 13.09 -7.17
CA PRO A 366 -7.77 14.20 -6.38
C PRO A 366 -8.82 15.21 -5.91
N ASP A 367 -9.89 15.39 -6.66
CA ASP A 367 -11.02 16.27 -6.29
C ASP A 367 -12.02 15.64 -5.30
N GLY A 368 -11.86 14.34 -5.02
CA GLY A 368 -12.64 13.60 -4.03
C GLY A 368 -14.04 13.17 -4.47
N ARG A 369 -14.45 13.39 -5.73
CA ARG A 369 -15.78 13.02 -6.24
C ARG A 369 -15.93 11.57 -6.66
N TYR A 370 -14.85 10.98 -7.18
CA TYR A 370 -14.85 9.69 -7.84
C TYR A 370 -13.92 8.71 -7.14
N PHE A 371 -14.27 7.44 -7.22
CA PHE A 371 -13.46 6.34 -6.73
C PHE A 371 -13.18 5.35 -7.86
N MET A 372 -11.92 5.16 -8.21
CA MET A 372 -11.50 4.24 -9.27
C MET A 372 -11.05 2.92 -8.70
N THR A 373 -11.43 1.83 -9.35
CA THR A 373 -10.85 0.50 -9.14
C THR A 373 -10.36 -0.05 -10.47
N ALA A 374 -9.29 -0.85 -10.43
CA ALA A 374 -8.79 -1.50 -11.63
C ALA A 374 -8.44 -2.97 -11.40
N THR A 375 -8.79 -3.79 -12.40
CA THR A 375 -8.37 -5.18 -12.53
C THR A 375 -7.22 -5.22 -13.52
N THR A 376 -6.03 -5.66 -13.07
CA THR A 376 -4.80 -5.54 -13.86
C THR A 376 -4.02 -6.85 -13.93
N ALA A 377 -3.35 -7.07 -15.10
CA ALA A 377 -2.34 -8.09 -15.30
C ALA A 377 -0.99 -7.64 -14.63
N PRO A 378 -0.09 -8.55 -14.26
CA PRO A 378 -0.16 -10.01 -14.46
C PRO A 378 -0.95 -10.76 -13.36
N ARG A 379 -1.44 -10.05 -12.34
CA ARG A 379 -2.14 -10.70 -11.22
C ARG A 379 -3.40 -11.41 -11.68
N LEU A 380 -4.17 -10.77 -12.55
CA LEU A 380 -5.36 -11.33 -13.18
C LEU A 380 -5.23 -11.23 -14.69
N GLN A 381 -5.51 -12.33 -15.40
CA GLN A 381 -5.39 -12.41 -16.85
C GLN A 381 -6.73 -12.18 -17.56
N VAL A 382 -7.83 -12.13 -16.80
CA VAL A 382 -9.20 -11.96 -17.29
C VAL A 382 -9.81 -10.71 -16.66
N ASP A 383 -10.86 -10.19 -17.30
CA ASP A 383 -11.66 -9.05 -16.83
C ASP A 383 -10.83 -7.79 -16.53
N ASN A 384 -9.73 -7.60 -17.28
CA ASN A 384 -8.92 -6.41 -17.13
C ASN A 384 -9.75 -5.17 -17.49
N GLY A 385 -9.74 -4.19 -16.59
CA GLY A 385 -10.58 -3.01 -16.79
C GLY A 385 -10.47 -2.00 -15.67
N VAL A 386 -11.09 -0.87 -15.93
CA VAL A 386 -11.25 0.25 -14.99
C VAL A 386 -12.73 0.44 -14.71
N LYS A 387 -13.09 0.56 -13.44
CA LYS A 387 -14.40 0.97 -12.97
C LYS A 387 -14.27 2.25 -12.16
N ILE A 388 -15.12 3.21 -12.42
CA ILE A 388 -15.18 4.47 -11.67
C ILE A 388 -16.54 4.55 -10.99
N PHE A 389 -16.53 4.82 -9.70
CA PHE A 389 -17.71 4.95 -8.86
C PHE A 389 -17.83 6.39 -8.36
N LEU A 390 -19.04 6.82 -8.05
CA LEU A 390 -19.29 8.05 -7.31
C LEU A 390 -18.95 7.85 -5.82
N HIS A 391 -18.90 8.93 -5.08
CA HIS A 391 -18.62 8.95 -3.63
C HIS A 391 -19.54 8.06 -2.79
N ASN A 392 -20.72 7.72 -3.29
CA ASN A 392 -21.73 6.86 -2.64
C ASN A 392 -21.69 5.40 -3.10
N GLY A 393 -20.72 5.03 -3.97
CA GLY A 393 -20.58 3.67 -4.49
C GLY A 393 -21.41 3.37 -5.73
N SER A 394 -22.17 4.35 -6.29
CA SER A 394 -22.86 4.16 -7.56
C SER A 394 -21.86 4.07 -8.71
N LEU A 395 -22.00 3.08 -9.57
CA LEU A 395 -21.13 2.91 -10.73
C LEU A 395 -21.37 4.05 -11.73
N TYR A 396 -20.30 4.77 -12.06
CA TYR A 396 -20.32 5.88 -13.00
C TYR A 396 -19.81 5.50 -14.38
N PHE A 397 -18.74 4.70 -14.46
CA PHE A 397 -18.07 4.35 -15.72
C PHE A 397 -17.39 3.00 -15.64
N THR A 398 -17.38 2.27 -16.75
CA THR A 398 -16.62 1.02 -16.91
C THR A 398 -15.96 0.99 -18.27
N LYS A 399 -14.68 0.61 -18.30
CA LYS A 399 -13.94 0.34 -19.54
C LYS A 399 -13.15 -0.94 -19.40
N MET A 400 -13.42 -1.87 -20.31
CA MET A 400 -12.69 -3.15 -20.38
C MET A 400 -11.52 -3.05 -21.37
N PHE A 401 -10.49 -3.86 -21.13
CA PHE A 401 -9.28 -3.97 -21.94
C PHE A 401 -8.95 -5.44 -22.14
N ASP A 402 -8.39 -5.77 -23.28
CA ASP A 402 -7.81 -7.11 -23.48
C ASP A 402 -6.68 -7.35 -22.46
N LYS A 403 -5.87 -6.34 -22.20
CA LYS A 403 -4.81 -6.39 -21.20
C LYS A 403 -4.51 -5.00 -20.64
N LEU A 404 -4.61 -4.86 -19.32
CA LEU A 404 -4.31 -3.64 -18.58
C LEU A 404 -3.25 -3.94 -17.53
N TYR A 405 -2.17 -3.17 -17.48
CA TYR A 405 -1.12 -3.33 -16.48
C TYR A 405 -1.21 -2.33 -15.34
N GLN A 406 -1.82 -1.17 -15.59
CA GLN A 406 -1.85 -0.05 -14.64
C GLN A 406 -2.97 0.92 -15.00
N ALA A 407 -3.61 1.47 -13.96
CA ALA A 407 -4.50 2.62 -14.07
C ALA A 407 -4.36 3.46 -12.79
N ASP A 408 -3.90 4.70 -12.93
CA ASP A 408 -3.66 5.62 -11.82
C ASP A 408 -4.26 7.00 -12.14
N TRP A 409 -4.79 7.67 -11.11
CA TRP A 409 -5.08 9.09 -11.19
C TRP A 409 -3.79 9.89 -11.29
N LYS A 410 -3.80 10.97 -12.08
CA LYS A 410 -2.77 11.99 -11.97
C LYS A 410 -2.90 12.65 -10.61
N PRO A 411 -1.86 12.65 -9.76
CA PRO A 411 -1.88 13.39 -8.51
C PRO A 411 -2.08 14.88 -8.76
N GLU A 412 -2.89 15.52 -7.92
CA GLU A 412 -3.11 16.95 -7.89
C GLU A 412 -3.39 17.38 -6.44
N ALA A 413 -2.97 18.57 -6.07
CA ALA A 413 -3.25 19.11 -4.76
C ALA A 413 -4.77 19.29 -4.58
N PRO A 414 -5.39 18.69 -3.54
CA PRO A 414 -6.83 18.76 -3.34
C PRO A 414 -7.36 20.20 -3.23
N GLU A 415 -6.53 21.14 -2.78
CA GLU A 415 -6.87 22.56 -2.59
C GLU A 415 -7.13 23.28 -3.92
N ARG A 416 -6.64 22.75 -5.05
CA ARG A 416 -6.89 23.29 -6.40
C ARG A 416 -8.33 23.08 -6.87
N PHE A 417 -9.08 22.21 -6.21
CA PHE A 417 -10.48 21.92 -6.49
C PHE A 417 -11.37 22.62 -5.44
N GLY A 418 -12.59 22.98 -5.80
CA GLY A 418 -13.57 23.53 -4.90
C GLY A 418 -13.98 22.62 -3.74
N ASP A 419 -14.90 23.07 -2.92
CA ASP A 419 -15.44 22.25 -1.82
C ASP A 419 -16.09 20.97 -2.35
N VAL A 420 -15.75 19.83 -1.75
CA VAL A 420 -16.23 18.53 -2.22
C VAL A 420 -17.76 18.39 -2.08
N THR A 421 -18.36 19.04 -1.09
CA THR A 421 -19.81 18.98 -0.89
C THR A 421 -20.55 19.67 -2.04
N GLU A 422 -20.04 20.81 -2.51
CA GLU A 422 -20.60 21.52 -3.67
C GLU A 422 -20.33 20.77 -4.98
N LEU A 423 -19.12 20.23 -5.12
CA LEU A 423 -18.75 19.41 -6.29
C LEU A 423 -19.63 18.16 -6.42
N VAL A 424 -19.97 17.52 -5.30
CA VAL A 424 -20.84 16.34 -5.28
C VAL A 424 -22.27 16.70 -5.64
N LYS A 425 -22.83 17.80 -5.10
CA LYS A 425 -24.16 18.29 -5.47
C LYS A 425 -24.28 18.58 -6.97
N SER A 426 -23.21 19.09 -7.59
CA SER A 426 -23.18 19.33 -9.02
C SER A 426 -23.22 18.03 -9.85
N VAL A 427 -22.64 16.95 -9.35
CA VAL A 427 -22.69 15.62 -10.00
C VAL A 427 -24.07 14.99 -9.86
N ASP A 428 -24.69 15.10 -8.68
CA ASP A 428 -26.05 14.59 -8.43
C ASP A 428 -27.12 15.33 -9.28
N SER A 429 -26.85 16.60 -9.62
CA SER A 429 -27.72 17.41 -10.48
C SER A 429 -27.55 17.10 -11.97
N LEU A 430 -26.44 16.52 -12.39
CA LEU A 430 -26.24 16.00 -13.73
C LEU A 430 -27.00 14.68 -13.88
N LYS A 431 -28.33 14.76 -14.04
CA LYS A 431 -29.12 13.64 -14.53
C LYS A 431 -28.63 13.33 -15.94
N ILE A 432 -27.84 12.29 -16.07
CA ILE A 432 -27.39 11.75 -17.35
C ILE A 432 -28.63 11.13 -17.97
N ASP A 433 -29.25 11.83 -18.90
CA ASP A 433 -30.27 11.28 -19.78
C ASP A 433 -29.66 10.09 -20.53
N GLY A 434 -30.07 8.88 -20.18
CA GLY A 434 -29.79 7.68 -20.95
C GLY A 434 -29.06 6.52 -20.29
N ILE A 435 -28.52 6.65 -19.08
CA ILE A 435 -27.93 5.49 -18.39
C ILE A 435 -28.85 5.08 -17.24
N LYS A 436 -29.50 3.92 -17.36
CA LYS A 436 -30.16 3.25 -16.22
C LYS A 436 -29.08 2.89 -15.21
N LEU A 437 -28.97 3.69 -14.16
CA LEU A 437 -28.20 3.34 -12.95
C LEU A 437 -28.87 2.12 -12.29
N GLU A 438 -28.26 0.96 -12.37
CA GLU A 438 -28.68 -0.17 -11.53
C GLU A 438 -28.43 0.20 -10.08
N GLY A 439 -29.52 0.43 -9.35
CA GLY A 439 -29.54 1.08 -8.07
C GLY A 439 -28.85 0.31 -6.95
N ALA A 440 -28.09 1.04 -6.17
CA ALA A 440 -27.74 0.67 -4.82
C ALA A 440 -29.03 0.48 -4.00
N LYS A 441 -29.25 -0.73 -3.50
CA LYS A 441 -30.39 -1.01 -2.60
C LYS A 441 -30.16 -0.29 -1.27
N SER A 442 -30.83 0.83 -1.06
CA SER A 442 -30.96 1.44 0.26
C SER A 442 -31.84 0.55 1.13
N SER A 443 -31.25 -0.13 2.09
CA SER A 443 -32.01 -0.86 3.12
C SER A 443 -32.53 0.11 4.19
N GLN A 444 -33.68 0.70 3.95
CA GLN A 444 -34.50 1.21 5.05
C GLN A 444 -35.30 0.05 5.63
N THR A 445 -34.84 -0.48 6.75
CA THR A 445 -35.59 -1.47 7.54
C THR A 445 -36.44 -0.73 8.56
N SER A 446 -37.68 -0.49 8.22
CA SER A 446 -38.74 -0.25 9.21
C SER A 446 -39.28 -1.61 9.68
N THR A 447 -39.07 -1.91 10.95
CA THR A 447 -39.60 -3.09 11.63
C THR A 447 -41.13 -3.10 11.63
N LYS A 448 -41.76 -4.10 11.01
CA LYS A 448 -43.08 -4.57 11.37
C LYS A 448 -43.02 -6.08 11.58
N ILE A 449 -43.39 -6.45 12.80
CA ILE A 449 -43.53 -7.84 13.29
C ILE A 449 -44.76 -8.47 12.66
N SER A 450 -44.65 -9.64 12.04
CA SER A 450 -45.73 -10.61 11.94
C SER A 450 -45.19 -12.03 11.78
N ASN A 451 -45.71 -12.92 12.59
CA ASN A 451 -45.38 -14.34 12.74
C ASN A 451 -45.73 -15.17 11.49
N ALA A 452 -44.86 -16.13 11.15
CA ALA A 452 -45.14 -17.54 10.91
C ALA A 452 -43.99 -18.27 10.22
N ASN A 453 -43.60 -19.42 10.77
CA ASN A 453 -42.54 -20.35 10.36
C ASN A 453 -42.91 -21.19 9.10
N PRO A 454 -41.95 -21.87 8.42
CA PRO A 454 -41.10 -22.94 8.95
C PRO A 454 -39.60 -22.87 8.50
N PRO A 455 -38.72 -23.76 9.00
CA PRO A 455 -37.30 -23.53 9.08
C PRO A 455 -36.56 -23.84 7.76
N ALA A 456 -35.82 -22.87 7.25
CA ALA A 456 -34.88 -23.09 6.16
C ALA A 456 -33.56 -23.67 6.68
N GLN A 457 -33.09 -24.72 6.03
CA GLN A 457 -31.82 -25.40 6.30
C GLN A 457 -30.63 -24.43 6.17
N LYS A 458 -29.76 -24.47 7.16
CA LYS A 458 -28.50 -23.73 7.16
C LYS A 458 -27.60 -24.21 6.01
N PRO A 459 -26.95 -23.34 5.22
CA PRO A 459 -25.95 -23.76 4.26
C PRO A 459 -24.80 -24.47 4.99
N ALA A 460 -24.34 -25.59 4.45
CA ALA A 460 -23.22 -26.33 5.01
C ALA A 460 -21.93 -25.47 4.94
N PRO A 461 -21.04 -25.51 5.94
CA PRO A 461 -19.80 -24.76 5.92
C PRO A 461 -18.92 -25.24 4.77
N TYR A 462 -18.29 -24.28 4.08
CA TYR A 462 -17.32 -24.53 3.01
C TYR A 462 -16.21 -25.48 3.49
N ARG A 463 -16.01 -26.59 2.78
CA ARG A 463 -14.92 -27.53 2.99
C ARG A 463 -13.90 -27.39 1.84
N PRO A 464 -12.62 -27.14 2.15
CA PRO A 464 -11.56 -27.24 1.14
C PRO A 464 -11.50 -28.64 0.52
N PRO A 465 -11.12 -28.80 -0.77
CA PRO A 465 -11.13 -30.07 -1.48
C PRO A 465 -10.29 -31.22 -0.87
N HIS A 466 -9.46 -30.93 0.12
CA HIS A 466 -8.58 -31.90 0.79
C HIS A 466 -8.84 -32.06 2.30
N ALA A 467 -9.94 -31.55 2.82
CA ALA A 467 -10.29 -31.71 4.23
C ALA A 467 -10.83 -33.12 4.49
N LYS A 468 -10.15 -33.86 5.38
CA LYS A 468 -10.59 -35.19 5.82
C LYS A 468 -12.00 -35.14 6.45
N THR A 469 -12.84 -36.11 6.18
CA THR A 469 -14.15 -36.18 6.82
C THR A 469 -14.01 -36.53 8.32
N ALA A 470 -14.98 -36.12 9.15
CA ALA A 470 -14.94 -36.42 10.58
C ALA A 470 -14.82 -37.94 10.86
N ALA A 471 -15.41 -38.79 9.99
CA ALA A 471 -15.30 -40.25 10.06
C ALA A 471 -13.84 -40.73 9.78
N THR A 472 -13.12 -40.09 8.86
CA THR A 472 -11.71 -40.45 8.56
C THR A 472 -10.78 -40.03 9.69
N ALA A 473 -11.03 -38.85 10.29
CA ALA A 473 -10.26 -38.40 11.45
C ALA A 473 -10.51 -39.23 12.71
N GLN A 474 -11.74 -39.69 12.90
CA GLN A 474 -12.11 -40.60 14.01
C GLN A 474 -11.51 -42.00 13.83
N ALA A 475 -11.46 -42.54 12.61
CA ALA A 475 -10.84 -43.83 12.32
C ALA A 475 -9.32 -43.79 12.56
N GLU A 476 -8.63 -42.72 12.23
CA GLU A 476 -7.20 -42.55 12.54
C GLU A 476 -6.92 -42.47 14.06
N LEU A 477 -7.83 -41.86 14.84
CA LEU A 477 -7.67 -41.73 16.30
C LEU A 477 -7.92 -43.06 17.05
N PHE A 478 -8.75 -43.95 16.50
CA PHE A 478 -9.16 -45.20 17.14
C PHE A 478 -8.60 -46.49 16.47
N GLY A 479 -7.57 -46.37 15.59
CA GLY A 479 -6.85 -47.54 15.06
C GLY A 479 -7.58 -48.36 14.02
N GLY A 480 -8.60 -47.83 13.35
CA GLY A 480 -9.30 -48.49 12.25
C GLY A 480 -8.60 -48.31 10.92
N VAL A 481 -8.52 -49.37 10.10
CA VAL A 481 -7.93 -49.37 8.75
C VAL A 481 -8.82 -48.56 7.81
N ALA A 482 -8.31 -47.42 7.32
CA ALA A 482 -8.99 -46.62 6.30
C ALA A 482 -8.86 -47.24 4.91
N PRO A 483 -9.84 -47.10 4.00
CA PRO A 483 -9.72 -47.54 2.60
C PRO A 483 -8.58 -46.83 1.90
N THR A 484 -7.75 -47.56 1.18
CA THR A 484 -6.61 -47.08 0.41
C THR A 484 -7.05 -46.21 -0.78
N GLU A 485 -6.91 -44.88 -0.65
CA GLU A 485 -6.90 -44.00 -1.81
C GLU A 485 -5.48 -44.00 -2.43
N GLU A 486 -5.38 -44.25 -3.72
CA GLU A 486 -4.13 -44.15 -4.47
C GLU A 486 -3.52 -42.73 -4.37
N MET A 487 -2.37 -42.64 -3.77
CA MET A 487 -1.63 -41.38 -3.62
C MET A 487 -1.23 -40.83 -5.00
N SER A 488 -1.59 -39.59 -5.28
CA SER A 488 -1.23 -38.90 -6.52
C SER A 488 0.31 -38.88 -6.72
N LYS A 489 0.76 -38.97 -7.99
CA LYS A 489 2.20 -38.94 -8.36
C LYS A 489 2.98 -37.77 -7.73
N ASN A 490 2.34 -36.63 -7.49
CA ASN A 490 2.93 -35.47 -6.83
C ASN A 490 3.12 -35.64 -5.31
N ALA A 491 2.21 -36.33 -4.64
CA ALA A 491 2.33 -36.66 -3.21
C ALA A 491 3.50 -37.63 -2.96
N LEU A 492 3.68 -38.63 -3.86
CA LEU A 492 4.81 -39.58 -3.81
C LEU A 492 6.14 -38.84 -4.03
N ARG A 493 6.20 -37.90 -4.98
CA ARG A 493 7.41 -37.13 -5.30
C ARG A 493 7.81 -36.20 -4.14
N ASN A 494 6.85 -35.58 -3.47
CA ASN A 494 7.09 -34.74 -2.30
C ASN A 494 7.50 -35.56 -1.06
N LYS A 495 6.97 -36.78 -0.88
CA LYS A 495 7.39 -37.69 0.18
C LYS A 495 8.87 -38.12 -0.01
N LYS A 496 9.26 -38.57 -1.21
CA LYS A 496 10.65 -38.89 -1.54
C LYS A 496 11.62 -37.71 -1.35
N ARG A 497 11.19 -36.50 -1.67
CA ARG A 497 12.03 -35.29 -1.48
C ARG A 497 12.27 -34.98 0.00
N ARG A 498 11.23 -35.17 0.87
CA ARG A 498 11.35 -35.01 2.33
C ARG A 498 12.22 -36.09 2.97
N GLU A 499 12.11 -37.33 2.53
CA GLU A 499 12.97 -38.43 3.01
C GLU A 499 14.45 -38.16 2.67
N LYS A 500 14.76 -37.78 1.44
CA LYS A 500 16.11 -37.43 1.00
C LYS A 500 16.70 -36.21 1.75
N GLN A 501 15.88 -35.27 2.15
CA GLN A 501 16.31 -34.13 3.00
C GLN A 501 16.57 -34.56 4.45
N ARG A 502 15.82 -35.53 4.98
CA ARG A 502 16.06 -36.08 6.32
C ARG A 502 17.33 -36.91 6.37
N GLU A 503 17.58 -37.74 5.36
CA GLU A 503 18.81 -38.53 5.24
C GLU A 503 20.04 -37.62 5.11
N LYS A 504 19.97 -36.55 4.32
CA LYS A 504 21.07 -35.59 4.20
C LYS A 504 21.36 -34.86 5.51
N LYS A 505 20.33 -34.45 6.27
CA LYS A 505 20.51 -33.87 7.60
C LYS A 505 21.05 -34.85 8.63
N ALA A 506 20.68 -36.13 8.57
CA ALA A 506 21.19 -37.16 9.46
C ALA A 506 22.67 -37.49 9.14
N ALA A 507 23.05 -37.49 7.87
CA ALA A 507 24.45 -37.68 7.45
C ALA A 507 25.37 -36.50 7.84
N GLU A 508 24.85 -35.26 7.76
CA GLU A 508 25.57 -34.05 8.20
C GLU A 508 25.73 -34.00 9.74
N SER A 509 24.78 -34.54 10.50
CA SER A 509 24.90 -34.62 11.96
C SER A 509 25.81 -35.72 12.45
N SER A 510 26.00 -36.83 11.68
CA SER A 510 26.92 -37.92 12.02
C SER A 510 28.39 -37.60 11.65
N SER A 511 28.62 -36.72 10.67
CA SER A 511 29.96 -36.25 10.32
C SER A 511 30.53 -35.18 11.27
N ALA A 512 29.68 -34.52 12.05
CA ALA A 512 30.09 -33.52 13.05
C ALA A 512 30.52 -34.13 14.40
N SER A 513 30.35 -35.44 14.63
CA SER A 513 30.68 -36.13 15.88
C SER A 513 32.00 -36.94 15.85
N HIS A 514 32.79 -36.88 14.77
CA HIS A 514 34.08 -37.57 14.61
C HIS A 514 35.22 -36.61 14.25
N GLY A 515 35.32 -35.48 14.99
CA GLY A 515 36.40 -34.52 14.83
C GLY A 515 36.67 -33.81 16.14
N THR A 516 37.18 -34.54 17.14
CA THR A 516 37.94 -34.04 18.27
C THR A 516 39.22 -34.84 18.42
#